data_e316b04339da5fa1f6a6d1cb262a006f
#
_entry.id   e316b04339da5fa1f6a6d1cb262a006f
#
_cell.length_a   1.000
_cell.length_b   1.000
_cell.length_c   1.000
_cell.angle_alpha   90.00
_cell.angle_beta   90.00
_cell.angle_gamma   90.00
#
_symmetry.space_group_name_H-M   'P 1'
#
loop_
_entity.id
_entity.type
_entity.pdbx_description
1 polymer ?
#
loop_
_entity_poly.entity_id
_entity_poly.type
_entity_poly.pdbx_seq_one_letter_code
_entity_poly.pdbx_strand_id
1 'polypeptide(L)'
;MFQLPFPVHDVNASSGSKDLGDLPEWNLSDLYSSQDAPELSRDLQWLDQECASFAADYEEKLAHLDAEEMLNCVLRNERINTIAGRIMSFAGLRYYQLTVDVDRTKFMSDMQEKITDF
;
A
#
# COMPACT_ATOMS: atom_id res chain seq x y z
N MET A 1 -29.56 -6.62 34.74
CA MET A 1 -29.79 -6.64 33.29
C MET A 1 -29.42 -5.26 32.77
N PHE A 2 -28.22 -5.11 32.20
CA PHE A 2 -27.74 -3.84 31.64
C PHE A 2 -28.33 -3.65 30.24
N GLN A 3 -29.26 -2.70 30.11
CA GLN A 3 -29.81 -2.28 28.84
C GLN A 3 -28.92 -1.15 28.28
N LEU A 4 -28.18 -1.42 27.22
CA LEU A 4 -27.37 -0.41 26.57
C LEU A 4 -28.26 0.62 25.87
N PRO A 5 -28.04 1.93 26.07
CA PRO A 5 -28.91 2.98 25.55
C PRO A 5 -28.49 3.43 24.14
N PHE A 6 -28.23 2.50 23.23
CA PHE A 6 -28.04 2.87 21.84
C PHE A 6 -29.30 2.56 21.05
N PRO A 7 -29.90 3.54 20.36
CA PRO A 7 -31.04 3.28 19.50
C PRO A 7 -30.57 2.33 18.39
N VAL A 8 -31.22 1.17 18.32
CA VAL A 8 -31.07 0.28 17.16
C VAL A 8 -31.69 1.06 15.98
N HIS A 9 -30.85 1.56 15.08
CA HIS A 9 -31.32 2.12 13.83
C HIS A 9 -31.97 1.00 13.02
N ASP A 10 -33.28 1.13 12.79
CA ASP A 10 -34.01 0.29 11.85
C ASP A 10 -33.29 0.36 10.48
N VAL A 11 -32.64 -0.73 10.09
CA VAL A 11 -31.98 -0.91 8.78
C VAL A 11 -32.99 -1.03 7.62
N ASN A 12 -34.24 -0.70 7.85
CA ASN A 12 -35.31 -0.79 6.85
C ASN A 12 -35.77 0.58 6.32
N ALA A 13 -34.92 1.60 6.41
CA ALA A 13 -35.12 2.79 5.59
C ALA A 13 -34.76 2.42 4.15
N SER A 14 -35.78 2.29 3.30
CA SER A 14 -35.62 2.31 1.86
C SER A 14 -34.77 3.53 1.51
N SER A 15 -33.46 3.33 1.35
CA SER A 15 -32.58 4.35 0.82
C SER A 15 -32.95 4.51 -0.65
N GLY A 16 -33.88 5.43 -0.93
CA GLY A 16 -33.93 6.03 -2.24
C GLY A 16 -32.50 6.47 -2.55
N SER A 17 -31.87 5.85 -3.53
CA SER A 17 -30.56 6.27 -3.98
C SER A 17 -30.67 7.75 -4.33
N LYS A 18 -30.12 8.64 -3.46
CA LYS A 18 -29.94 10.01 -3.85
C LYS A 18 -29.04 9.96 -5.04
N ASP A 19 -29.55 10.40 -6.20
CA ASP A 19 -28.70 10.65 -7.34
C ASP A 19 -27.68 11.71 -6.93
N LEU A 20 -26.46 11.27 -6.68
CA LEU A 20 -25.36 12.12 -6.28
C LEU A 20 -24.66 12.76 -7.48
N GLY A 21 -25.18 12.53 -8.68
CA GLY A 21 -24.58 12.96 -9.93
C GLY A 21 -23.26 12.22 -10.23
N ASP A 22 -22.50 12.78 -11.16
CA ASP A 22 -21.17 12.26 -11.49
C ASP A 22 -20.19 12.59 -10.35
N LEU A 23 -19.84 11.59 -9.55
CA LEU A 23 -18.84 11.76 -8.50
C LEU A 23 -17.44 11.74 -9.11
N PRO A 24 -16.52 12.60 -8.62
CA PRO A 24 -15.15 12.59 -9.08
C PRO A 24 -14.45 11.28 -8.68
N GLU A 25 -13.68 10.70 -9.60
CA GLU A 25 -12.78 9.59 -9.31
C GLU A 25 -11.35 10.09 -9.12
N TRP A 26 -10.61 9.46 -8.22
CA TRP A 26 -9.19 9.78 -8.03
C TRP A 26 -8.37 9.37 -9.25
N ASN A 27 -7.56 10.30 -9.73
CA ASN A 27 -6.56 9.99 -10.74
C ASN A 27 -5.27 9.50 -10.04
N LEU A 28 -4.98 8.22 -10.18
CA LEU A 28 -3.81 7.58 -9.56
C LEU A 28 -2.60 7.49 -10.48
N SER A 29 -2.65 8.10 -11.66
CA SER A 29 -1.58 8.01 -12.66
C SER A 29 -0.25 8.62 -12.22
N ASP A 30 -0.27 9.52 -11.22
CA ASP A 30 0.96 10.05 -10.60
C ASP A 30 1.73 9.00 -9.79
N LEU A 31 1.03 7.95 -9.33
CA LEU A 31 1.67 6.81 -8.68
C LEU A 31 2.15 5.81 -9.74
N TYR A 32 1.21 5.20 -10.44
CA TYR A 32 1.43 4.31 -11.58
C TYR A 32 0.29 4.44 -12.57
N SER A 33 0.58 4.29 -13.86
CA SER A 33 -0.44 4.43 -14.92
C SER A 33 -1.47 3.30 -14.91
N SER A 34 -1.08 2.10 -14.50
CA SER A 34 -1.95 0.92 -14.36
C SER A 34 -1.28 -0.13 -13.46
N GLN A 35 -2.03 -1.18 -13.13
CA GLN A 35 -1.47 -2.33 -12.39
C GLN A 35 -0.47 -3.16 -13.22
N ASP A 36 -0.49 -3.03 -14.55
CA ASP A 36 0.44 -3.68 -15.48
C ASP A 36 1.55 -2.73 -15.96
N ALA A 37 1.69 -1.56 -15.33
CA ALA A 37 2.68 -0.57 -15.71
C ALA A 37 4.11 -1.12 -15.60
N PRO A 38 4.98 -0.90 -16.61
CA PRO A 38 6.38 -1.32 -16.54
C PRO A 38 7.13 -0.74 -15.36
N GLU A 39 6.76 0.48 -14.92
CA GLU A 39 7.33 1.15 -13.76
C GLU A 39 7.06 0.39 -12.47
N LEU A 40 5.85 -0.15 -12.31
CA LEU A 40 5.49 -0.96 -11.15
C LEU A 40 6.33 -2.25 -11.10
N SER A 41 6.49 -2.92 -12.24
CA SER A 41 7.32 -4.14 -12.33
C SER A 41 8.79 -3.87 -12.01
N ARG A 42 9.34 -2.74 -12.47
CA ARG A 42 10.71 -2.32 -12.15
C ARG A 42 10.87 -2.02 -10.66
N ASP A 43 9.92 -1.32 -10.07
CA ASP A 43 9.96 -0.96 -8.66
C ASP A 43 9.88 -2.21 -7.77
N LEU A 44 9.04 -3.20 -8.12
CA LEU A 44 8.97 -4.49 -7.43
C LEU A 44 10.30 -5.26 -7.54
N GLN A 45 10.87 -5.34 -8.74
CA GLN A 45 12.15 -6.01 -8.94
C GLN A 45 13.29 -5.31 -8.19
N TRP A 46 13.27 -3.98 -8.17
CA TRP A 46 14.25 -3.21 -7.41
C TRP A 46 14.13 -3.45 -5.91
N LEU A 47 12.90 -3.49 -5.37
CA LEU A 47 12.67 -3.79 -3.95
C LEU A 47 13.21 -5.16 -3.56
N ASP A 48 12.91 -6.20 -4.34
CA ASP A 48 13.40 -7.56 -4.09
C ASP A 48 14.93 -7.60 -4.00
N GLN A 49 15.61 -6.99 -4.96
CA GLN A 49 17.07 -6.93 -4.99
C GLN A 49 17.65 -6.07 -3.88
N GLU A 50 17.06 -4.89 -3.64
CA GLU A 50 17.57 -3.93 -2.66
C GLU A 50 17.35 -4.42 -1.23
N CYS A 51 16.21 -5.05 -0.91
CA CYS A 51 15.96 -5.62 0.41
C CYS A 51 16.94 -6.75 0.71
N ALA A 52 17.20 -7.64 -0.24
CA ALA A 52 18.19 -8.70 -0.10
C ALA A 52 19.62 -8.14 0.12
N SER A 53 20.00 -7.13 -0.66
CA SER A 53 21.29 -6.44 -0.50
C SER A 53 21.39 -5.70 0.83
N PHE A 54 20.32 -5.01 1.24
CA PHE A 54 20.24 -4.29 2.50
C PHE A 54 20.41 -5.23 3.70
N ALA A 55 19.73 -6.37 3.69
CA ALA A 55 19.88 -7.38 4.73
C ALA A 55 21.33 -7.91 4.78
N ALA A 56 21.93 -8.25 3.63
CA ALA A 56 23.31 -8.74 3.58
C ALA A 56 24.32 -7.71 4.10
N ASP A 57 24.08 -6.42 3.88
CA ASP A 57 25.00 -5.36 4.30
C ASP A 57 24.87 -5.01 5.79
N TYR A 58 23.64 -5.04 6.35
CA TYR A 58 23.35 -4.46 7.66
C TYR A 58 22.81 -5.41 8.72
N GLU A 59 22.32 -6.61 8.35
CA GLU A 59 21.80 -7.56 9.33
C GLU A 59 22.88 -7.91 10.37
N GLU A 60 22.53 -7.78 11.65
CA GLU A 60 23.42 -8.00 12.81
C GLU A 60 24.67 -7.09 12.90
N LYS A 61 24.79 -6.07 12.01
CA LYS A 61 25.98 -5.22 11.94
C LYS A 61 25.78 -3.79 12.42
N LEU A 62 24.53 -3.37 12.69
CA LEU A 62 24.18 -1.98 13.00
C LEU A 62 25.00 -1.38 14.14
N ALA A 63 25.34 -2.17 15.17
CA ALA A 63 26.11 -1.70 16.32
C ALA A 63 27.59 -1.37 16.01
N HIS A 64 28.07 -1.79 14.84
CA HIS A 64 29.47 -1.61 14.42
C HIS A 64 29.65 -0.54 13.34
N LEU A 65 28.54 0.06 12.85
CA LEU A 65 28.58 1.09 11.83
C LEU A 65 29.15 2.40 12.41
N ASP A 66 29.97 3.07 11.61
CA ASP A 66 30.34 4.46 11.90
C ASP A 66 29.21 5.43 11.50
N ALA A 67 29.40 6.73 11.69
CA ALA A 67 28.36 7.73 11.42
C ALA A 67 27.99 7.84 9.94
N GLU A 68 28.97 7.68 9.04
CA GLU A 68 28.73 7.73 7.58
C GLU A 68 28.01 6.47 7.10
N GLU A 69 28.42 5.32 7.55
CA GLU A 69 27.78 4.04 7.27
C GLU A 69 26.35 4.00 7.81
N MET A 70 26.10 4.53 9.00
CA MET A 70 24.76 4.64 9.57
C MET A 70 23.88 5.57 8.74
N LEU A 71 24.40 6.72 8.29
CA LEU A 71 23.67 7.62 7.41
C LEU A 71 23.27 6.91 6.11
N ASN A 72 24.19 6.19 5.48
CA ASN A 72 23.91 5.42 4.26
C ASN A 72 22.84 4.34 4.50
N CYS A 73 22.89 3.64 5.63
CA CYS A 73 21.87 2.67 6.04
C CYS A 73 20.49 3.33 6.12
N VAL A 74 20.37 4.47 6.82
CA VAL A 74 19.10 5.20 6.97
C VAL A 74 18.56 5.67 5.61
N LEU A 75 19.39 6.25 4.77
CA LEU A 75 18.97 6.73 3.44
C LEU A 75 18.49 5.59 2.52
N ARG A 76 19.15 4.44 2.57
CA ARG A 76 18.69 3.25 1.83
C ARG A 76 17.36 2.74 2.37
N ASN A 77 17.20 2.68 3.69
CA ASN A 77 15.94 2.28 4.31
C ASN A 77 14.79 3.24 3.95
N GLU A 78 15.02 4.54 3.98
CA GLU A 78 14.03 5.54 3.55
C GLU A 78 13.60 5.33 2.10
N ARG A 79 14.54 5.03 1.21
CA ARG A 79 14.22 4.76 -0.20
C ARG A 79 13.40 3.49 -0.37
N ILE A 80 13.75 2.39 0.32
CA ILE A 80 12.97 1.16 0.34
C ILE A 80 11.53 1.45 0.78
N ASN A 81 11.36 2.13 1.91
CA ASN A 81 10.04 2.48 2.43
C ASN A 81 9.25 3.40 1.50
N THR A 82 9.90 4.33 0.82
CA THR A 82 9.25 5.23 -0.14
C THR A 82 8.68 4.46 -1.34
N ILE A 83 9.46 3.54 -1.91
CA ILE A 83 9.01 2.74 -3.06
C ILE A 83 7.92 1.74 -2.64
N ALA A 84 8.12 1.02 -1.54
CA ALA A 84 7.12 0.10 -1.00
C ALA A 84 5.81 0.84 -0.66
N GLY A 85 5.90 1.99 -0.01
CA GLY A 85 4.75 2.84 0.31
C GLY A 85 4.01 3.34 -0.94
N ARG A 86 4.72 3.69 -2.01
CA ARG A 86 4.13 4.09 -3.30
C ARG A 86 3.31 2.95 -3.91
N ILE A 87 3.84 1.73 -3.92
CA ILE A 87 3.15 0.54 -4.44
C ILE A 87 1.91 0.24 -3.61
N MET A 88 2.03 0.22 -2.27
CA MET A 88 0.91 -0.07 -1.38
C MET A 88 -0.17 1.02 -1.41
N SER A 89 0.21 2.28 -1.54
CA SER A 89 -0.74 3.39 -1.73
C SER A 89 -1.52 3.24 -3.01
N PHE A 90 -0.84 2.91 -4.12
CA PHE A 90 -1.51 2.68 -5.40
C PHE A 90 -2.48 1.50 -5.34
N ALA A 91 -2.05 0.36 -4.81
CA ALA A 91 -2.88 -0.83 -4.68
C ALA A 91 -4.09 -0.59 -3.78
N GLY A 92 -3.88 0.05 -2.62
CA GLY A 92 -4.93 0.37 -1.66
C GLY A 92 -5.95 1.37 -2.21
N LEU A 93 -5.51 2.46 -2.82
CA LEU A 93 -6.41 3.46 -3.40
C LEU A 93 -7.21 2.89 -4.57
N ARG A 94 -6.62 2.05 -5.41
CA ARG A 94 -7.38 1.32 -6.45
C ARG A 94 -8.46 0.41 -5.86
N TYR A 95 -8.14 -0.31 -4.81
CA TYR A 95 -9.09 -1.14 -4.10
C TYR A 95 -10.24 -0.32 -3.53
N TYR A 96 -9.94 0.80 -2.86
CA TYR A 96 -10.97 1.66 -2.26
C TYR A 96 -11.83 2.42 -3.28
N GLN A 97 -11.36 2.61 -4.51
CA GLN A 97 -12.21 3.15 -5.59
C GLN A 97 -13.37 2.20 -5.93
N LEU A 98 -13.17 0.88 -5.86
CA LEU A 98 -14.20 -0.12 -6.18
C LEU A 98 -13.93 -1.43 -5.42
N THR A 99 -14.41 -1.51 -4.18
CA THR A 99 -14.14 -2.62 -3.26
C THR A 99 -14.78 -3.96 -3.67
N VAL A 100 -15.76 -3.92 -4.56
CA VAL A 100 -16.44 -5.12 -5.10
C VAL A 100 -15.75 -5.71 -6.34
N ASP A 101 -14.73 -5.03 -6.85
CA ASP A 101 -13.95 -5.49 -8.00
C ASP A 101 -12.96 -6.57 -7.58
N VAL A 102 -13.09 -7.77 -8.14
CA VAL A 102 -12.28 -8.94 -7.78
C VAL A 102 -10.83 -8.75 -8.21
N ASP A 103 -10.58 -8.14 -9.38
CA ASP A 103 -9.23 -7.94 -9.90
C ASP A 103 -8.45 -6.93 -9.05
N ARG A 104 -9.11 -5.85 -8.60
CA ARG A 104 -8.51 -4.86 -7.70
C ARG A 104 -8.23 -5.43 -6.31
N THR A 105 -9.14 -6.25 -5.81
CA THR A 105 -8.95 -6.95 -4.51
C THR A 105 -7.79 -7.92 -4.59
N LYS A 106 -7.70 -8.71 -5.66
CA LYS A 106 -6.59 -9.62 -5.89
C LYS A 106 -5.27 -8.87 -6.03
N PHE A 107 -5.23 -7.81 -6.82
CA PHE A 107 -4.04 -6.98 -6.99
C PHE A 107 -3.54 -6.40 -5.65
N MET A 108 -4.44 -5.89 -4.82
CA MET A 108 -4.10 -5.40 -3.47
C MET A 108 -3.46 -6.50 -2.62
N SER A 109 -4.06 -7.69 -2.60
CA SER A 109 -3.54 -8.83 -1.85
C SER A 109 -2.19 -9.31 -2.37
N ASP A 110 -2.03 -9.39 -3.69
CA ASP A 110 -0.76 -9.80 -4.33
C ASP A 110 0.38 -8.80 -4.03
N MET A 111 0.09 -7.50 -4.00
CA MET A 111 1.09 -6.47 -3.65
C MET A 111 1.45 -6.54 -2.17
N GLN A 112 0.46 -6.72 -1.30
CA GLN A 112 0.68 -6.85 0.13
C GLN A 112 1.55 -8.08 0.46
N GLU A 113 1.28 -9.22 -0.17
CA GLU A 113 2.08 -10.44 -0.02
C GLU A 113 3.53 -10.20 -0.46
N LYS A 114 3.75 -9.69 -1.68
CA LYS A 114 5.09 -9.42 -2.21
C LYS A 114 5.90 -8.46 -1.34
N ILE A 115 5.29 -7.35 -0.90
CA ILE A 115 5.97 -6.36 -0.06
C ILE A 115 6.30 -6.94 1.34
N THR A 116 5.52 -7.89 1.82
CA THR A 116 5.78 -8.56 3.11
C THR A 116 6.88 -9.59 2.99
N ASP A 117 7.04 -10.22 1.83
CA ASP A 117 8.04 -11.27 1.59
C ASP A 117 9.46 -10.70 1.33
N PHE A 118 9.58 -9.42 0.94
CA PHE A 118 10.86 -8.71 0.77
C PHE A 118 11.50 -8.35 2.11
#